data_2418be246a1f5a093f946fa5c45ea247
#
_entry.id   2418be246a1f5a093f946fa5c45ea247
#
_cell.length_a   1.000
_cell.length_b   1.000
_cell.length_c   1.000
_cell.angle_alpha   90.00
_cell.angle_beta   90.00
_cell.angle_gamma   90.00
#
_symmetry.space_group_name_H-M   'P 1'
#
loop_
_entity.id
_entity.type
_entity.pdbx_description
1 polymer ?
#
loop_
_entity_poly.entity_id
_entity_poly.type
_entity_poly.pdbx_seq_one_letter_code
_entity_poly.pdbx_strand_id
1 'polypeptide(L)'
;MEEFRQQSHAFNEALSKETRQEHGIFFTPKTARDRVFELLKKHKVDPKSVLEPSFGSGEFLDDIFANYPDADVYGVELNKEMYDAYPVKVNMSNMNFLEYSADPVDLIVGNPPYFSVKDKNPNCMTGKGNIYILFLYKCLTQHLNPNGVLAFVLPTSLYNSSYYEPCRRYIAQKTTILAVEDLDVKYYDTTQKTMILLLKNRPSVRKPYIFKQSYITPYYKELKELTKKSKTLQDLGYKIKTGEVVWNQNKDKLANEGDLVIYTTNLANNELVLGNLKENKKQYIQGFERPITKGPAILVSRGYGNSYRFNYVLVENLEFYGENHINVIYPVTEDAKQKIHQVVKSFEDPRTEKFIQYFVGNGALSKTELETVLPIFVD
;
A
#
# COMPACT_ATOMS: atom_id res chain seq x y z
N MET A 1 -27.12 3.61 -15.91
CA MET A 1 -25.89 3.68 -16.74
C MET A 1 -25.08 2.45 -16.47
N GLU A 2 -24.61 1.77 -17.49
CA GLU A 2 -23.75 0.60 -17.32
C GLU A 2 -22.40 1.04 -16.72
N GLU A 3 -21.99 0.41 -15.63
CA GLU A 3 -20.71 0.68 -14.94
C GLU A 3 -19.49 0.24 -15.78
N PHE A 4 -19.68 -0.74 -16.66
CA PHE A 4 -18.64 -1.33 -17.50
C PHE A 4 -19.10 -1.47 -18.95
N ARG A 5 -18.14 -1.53 -19.86
CA ARG A 5 -18.41 -1.85 -21.27
C ARG A 5 -18.94 -3.28 -21.43
N GLN A 6 -19.74 -3.52 -22.47
CA GLN A 6 -20.21 -4.86 -22.82
C GLN A 6 -19.06 -5.84 -23.06
N GLN A 7 -17.97 -5.38 -23.67
CA GLN A 7 -16.76 -6.18 -23.87
C GLN A 7 -16.07 -6.53 -22.56
N SER A 8 -16.08 -5.63 -21.55
CA SER A 8 -15.52 -5.95 -20.22
C SER A 8 -16.32 -7.03 -19.52
N HIS A 9 -17.65 -7.03 -19.66
CA HIS A 9 -18.50 -8.12 -19.17
C HIS A 9 -18.15 -9.43 -19.85
N ALA A 10 -18.03 -9.45 -21.20
CA ALA A 10 -17.70 -10.64 -21.97
C ALA A 10 -16.34 -11.22 -21.56
N PHE A 11 -15.30 -10.39 -21.42
CA PHE A 11 -13.98 -10.84 -20.94
C PHE A 11 -14.01 -11.31 -19.48
N ASN A 12 -14.80 -10.67 -18.62
CA ASN A 12 -14.93 -11.09 -17.24
C ASN A 12 -15.59 -12.48 -17.10
N GLU A 13 -16.51 -12.82 -17.99
CA GLU A 13 -17.16 -14.14 -18.05
C GLU A 13 -16.26 -15.20 -18.70
N ALA A 14 -15.51 -14.82 -19.75
CA ALA A 14 -14.65 -15.75 -20.49
C ALA A 14 -13.36 -16.15 -19.76
N LEU A 15 -12.79 -15.24 -18.98
CA LEU A 15 -11.54 -15.48 -18.24
C LEU A 15 -11.82 -15.99 -16.82
N SER A 16 -11.10 -17.03 -16.38
CA SER A 16 -11.20 -17.50 -15.00
C SER A 16 -10.73 -16.42 -14.01
N LYS A 17 -11.23 -16.47 -12.77
CA LYS A 17 -10.80 -15.54 -11.72
C LYS A 17 -9.29 -15.64 -11.46
N GLU A 18 -8.74 -16.84 -11.48
CA GLU A 18 -7.32 -17.12 -11.30
C GLU A 18 -6.51 -16.44 -12.40
N THR A 19 -6.91 -16.59 -13.67
CA THR A 19 -6.27 -15.95 -14.82
C THR A 19 -6.29 -14.42 -14.70
N ARG A 20 -7.44 -13.84 -14.31
CA ARG A 20 -7.54 -12.40 -14.11
C ARG A 20 -6.62 -11.89 -13.00
N GLN A 21 -6.53 -12.62 -11.89
CA GLN A 21 -5.66 -12.27 -10.76
C GLN A 21 -4.17 -12.42 -11.10
N GLU A 22 -3.79 -13.48 -11.83
CA GLU A 22 -2.40 -13.71 -12.24
C GLU A 22 -1.89 -12.65 -13.22
N HIS A 23 -2.75 -12.17 -14.10
CA HIS A 23 -2.40 -11.16 -15.10
C HIS A 23 -2.79 -9.73 -14.69
N GLY A 24 -3.40 -9.57 -13.50
CA GLY A 24 -3.81 -8.24 -12.98
C GLY A 24 -4.88 -7.55 -13.81
N ILE A 25 -5.78 -8.32 -14.44
CA ILE A 25 -6.86 -7.80 -15.28
C ILE A 25 -8.01 -7.35 -14.37
N PHE A 26 -8.17 -6.05 -14.23
CA PHE A 26 -9.25 -5.43 -13.46
C PHE A 26 -9.87 -4.29 -14.24
N PHE A 27 -11.13 -4.45 -14.64
CA PHE A 27 -11.88 -3.41 -15.36
C PHE A 27 -12.26 -2.29 -14.41
N THR A 28 -12.11 -1.05 -14.87
CA THR A 28 -12.34 0.13 -14.03
C THR A 28 -13.78 0.60 -14.14
N PRO A 29 -14.54 0.67 -13.03
CA PRO A 29 -15.90 1.15 -13.05
C PRO A 29 -16.01 2.58 -13.63
N LYS A 30 -17.12 2.87 -14.31
CA LYS A 30 -17.36 4.20 -14.89
C LYS A 30 -17.29 5.31 -13.85
N THR A 31 -17.82 5.09 -12.66
CA THR A 31 -17.75 6.06 -11.56
C THR A 31 -16.31 6.45 -11.19
N ALA A 32 -15.37 5.50 -11.20
CA ALA A 32 -13.97 5.78 -10.97
C ALA A 32 -13.33 6.56 -12.12
N ARG A 33 -13.64 6.18 -13.37
CA ARG A 33 -13.13 6.86 -14.57
C ARG A 33 -13.67 8.29 -14.66
N ASP A 34 -14.98 8.49 -14.46
CA ASP A 34 -15.60 9.83 -14.42
C ASP A 34 -14.88 10.72 -13.40
N ARG A 35 -14.57 10.17 -12.21
CA ARG A 35 -13.84 10.92 -11.19
C ARG A 35 -12.42 11.31 -11.62
N VAL A 36 -11.72 10.45 -12.36
CA VAL A 36 -10.40 10.78 -12.95
C VAL A 36 -10.53 11.97 -13.89
N PHE A 37 -11.50 11.95 -14.83
CA PHE A 37 -11.67 13.02 -15.80
C PHE A 37 -12.20 14.32 -15.17
N GLU A 38 -13.03 14.26 -14.14
CA GLU A 38 -13.41 15.44 -13.33
C GLU A 38 -12.18 16.11 -12.70
N LEU A 39 -11.26 15.31 -12.14
CA LEU A 39 -10.02 15.85 -11.58
C LEU A 39 -9.12 16.46 -12.65
N LEU A 40 -8.96 15.82 -13.81
CA LEU A 40 -8.21 16.35 -14.93
C LEU A 40 -8.79 17.72 -15.38
N LYS A 41 -10.11 17.80 -15.52
CA LYS A 41 -10.83 19.04 -15.85
C LYS A 41 -10.64 20.11 -14.78
N LYS A 42 -10.78 19.76 -13.50
CA LYS A 42 -10.54 20.66 -12.34
C LYS A 42 -9.15 21.28 -12.38
N HIS A 43 -8.15 20.50 -12.79
CA HIS A 43 -6.77 20.95 -12.91
C HIS A 43 -6.43 21.55 -14.27
N LYS A 44 -7.44 21.76 -15.16
CA LYS A 44 -7.30 22.36 -16.49
C LYS A 44 -6.26 21.65 -17.34
N VAL A 45 -6.30 20.33 -17.35
CA VAL A 45 -5.42 19.49 -18.17
C VAL A 45 -5.98 19.46 -19.58
N ASP A 46 -5.21 19.94 -20.56
CA ASP A 46 -5.54 20.05 -21.97
C ASP A 46 -4.38 19.47 -22.79
N PRO A 47 -4.31 18.14 -22.95
CA PRO A 47 -3.20 17.46 -23.60
C PRO A 47 -3.34 17.46 -25.12
N LYS A 48 -2.20 17.55 -25.83
CA LYS A 48 -2.12 17.28 -27.26
C LYS A 48 -1.82 15.82 -27.57
N SER A 49 -1.24 15.09 -26.61
CA SER A 49 -0.90 13.69 -26.73
C SER A 49 -1.23 12.95 -25.44
N VAL A 50 -1.83 11.75 -25.58
CA VAL A 50 -2.29 10.94 -24.45
C VAL A 50 -1.83 9.49 -24.61
N LEU A 51 -1.34 8.87 -23.54
CA LEU A 51 -0.97 7.45 -23.49
C LEU A 51 -1.81 6.71 -22.45
N GLU A 52 -2.40 5.58 -22.85
CA GLU A 52 -2.96 4.56 -21.97
C GLU A 52 -2.06 3.32 -22.02
N PRO A 53 -1.29 3.02 -20.95
CA PRO A 53 -0.24 2.01 -21.01
C PRO A 53 -0.71 0.56 -20.84
N SER A 54 -2.02 0.33 -20.58
CA SER A 54 -2.62 -0.99 -20.39
C SER A 54 -4.13 -0.95 -20.61
N PHE A 55 -4.53 -0.70 -21.86
CA PHE A 55 -5.91 -0.28 -22.11
C PHE A 55 -6.99 -1.35 -21.93
N GLY A 56 -6.62 -2.64 -21.81
CA GLY A 56 -7.57 -3.73 -21.57
C GLY A 56 -8.68 -3.76 -22.62
N SER A 57 -9.93 -3.68 -22.18
CA SER A 57 -11.11 -3.57 -23.07
C SER A 57 -11.31 -2.18 -23.69
N GLY A 58 -10.47 -1.20 -23.36
CA GLY A 58 -10.51 0.15 -23.92
C GLY A 58 -11.43 1.15 -23.21
N GLU A 59 -11.79 0.89 -21.95
CA GLU A 59 -12.68 1.76 -21.18
C GLU A 59 -12.13 3.17 -21.00
N PHE A 60 -10.86 3.32 -20.63
CA PHE A 60 -10.20 4.62 -20.56
C PHE A 60 -9.99 5.24 -21.94
N LEU A 61 -9.74 4.44 -23.00
CA LEU A 61 -9.57 4.96 -24.35
C LEU A 61 -10.84 5.66 -24.85
N ASP A 62 -12.03 5.08 -24.63
CA ASP A 62 -13.30 5.70 -25.00
C ASP A 62 -13.50 7.05 -24.29
N ASP A 63 -13.19 7.08 -22.98
CA ASP A 63 -13.29 8.32 -22.20
C ASP A 63 -12.24 9.36 -22.65
N ILE A 64 -11.02 8.93 -23.05
CA ILE A 64 -10.00 9.81 -23.63
C ILE A 64 -10.51 10.45 -24.93
N PHE A 65 -10.99 9.64 -25.87
CA PHE A 65 -11.52 10.16 -27.14
C PHE A 65 -12.69 11.11 -26.94
N ALA A 66 -13.56 10.83 -25.95
CA ALA A 66 -14.69 11.69 -25.64
C ALA A 66 -14.28 13.04 -25.01
N ASN A 67 -13.25 13.05 -24.15
CA ASN A 67 -12.82 14.26 -23.43
C ASN A 67 -11.75 15.07 -24.19
N TYR A 68 -10.96 14.42 -25.05
CA TYR A 68 -9.83 15.02 -25.79
C TYR A 68 -9.87 14.60 -27.28
N PRO A 69 -10.89 15.00 -28.05
CA PRO A 69 -11.11 14.54 -29.42
C PRO A 69 -9.99 14.94 -30.41
N ASP A 70 -9.27 16.02 -30.10
CA ASP A 70 -8.19 16.55 -30.94
C ASP A 70 -6.78 16.07 -30.52
N ALA A 71 -6.68 15.21 -29.50
CA ALA A 71 -5.39 14.71 -29.02
C ALA A 71 -4.94 13.47 -29.82
N ASP A 72 -3.63 13.35 -29.99
CA ASP A 72 -3.01 12.11 -30.46
C ASP A 72 -3.04 11.06 -29.35
N VAL A 73 -3.78 9.97 -29.56
CA VAL A 73 -4.00 8.94 -28.53
C VAL A 73 -3.19 7.69 -28.86
N TYR A 74 -2.38 7.27 -27.90
CA TYR A 74 -1.56 6.06 -27.92
C TYR A 74 -2.07 5.06 -26.89
N GLY A 75 -2.10 3.77 -27.26
CA GLY A 75 -2.49 2.71 -26.33
C GLY A 75 -1.59 1.50 -26.43
N VAL A 76 -1.32 0.88 -25.31
CA VAL A 76 -0.55 -0.38 -25.24
C VAL A 76 -1.40 -1.43 -24.52
N GLU A 77 -1.48 -2.63 -25.09
CA GLU A 77 -2.15 -3.77 -24.46
C GLU A 77 -1.36 -5.06 -24.72
N LEU A 78 -1.11 -5.81 -23.64
CA LEU A 78 -0.38 -7.07 -23.71
C LEU A 78 -1.25 -8.22 -24.23
N ASN A 79 -2.50 -8.27 -23.77
CA ASN A 79 -3.43 -9.35 -24.16
C ASN A 79 -3.92 -9.15 -25.59
N LYS A 80 -3.56 -10.10 -26.45
CA LYS A 80 -3.89 -10.02 -27.88
C LYS A 80 -5.38 -10.04 -28.17
N GLU A 81 -6.18 -10.77 -27.41
CA GLU A 81 -7.62 -10.86 -27.62
C GLU A 81 -8.30 -9.54 -27.29
N MET A 82 -7.89 -8.87 -26.20
CA MET A 82 -8.37 -7.53 -25.84
C MET A 82 -7.92 -6.50 -26.87
N TYR A 83 -6.65 -6.55 -27.28
CA TYR A 83 -6.12 -5.70 -28.35
C TYR A 83 -6.93 -5.86 -29.64
N ASP A 84 -7.16 -7.11 -30.11
CA ASP A 84 -7.90 -7.38 -31.36
C ASP A 84 -9.37 -6.97 -31.28
N ALA A 85 -9.98 -7.05 -30.09
CA ALA A 85 -11.37 -6.65 -29.88
C ALA A 85 -11.59 -5.14 -29.87
N TYR A 86 -10.55 -4.32 -29.62
CA TYR A 86 -10.71 -2.88 -29.65
C TYR A 86 -10.73 -2.34 -31.08
N PRO A 87 -11.73 -1.53 -31.49
CA PRO A 87 -11.95 -1.20 -32.89
C PRO A 87 -10.91 -0.24 -33.48
N VAL A 88 -10.37 0.68 -32.67
CA VAL A 88 -9.37 1.66 -33.12
C VAL A 88 -7.97 1.06 -33.04
N LYS A 89 -7.23 1.07 -34.15
CA LYS A 89 -5.86 0.48 -34.22
C LYS A 89 -4.77 1.54 -34.44
N VAL A 90 -5.13 2.74 -34.81
CA VAL A 90 -4.15 3.82 -35.03
C VAL A 90 -3.43 4.14 -33.72
N ASN A 91 -2.12 4.16 -33.73
CA ASN A 91 -1.24 4.37 -32.57
C ASN A 91 -1.43 3.38 -31.41
N MET A 92 -2.05 2.20 -31.67
CA MET A 92 -2.21 1.14 -30.69
C MET A 92 -1.15 0.06 -30.90
N SER A 93 -0.57 -0.45 -29.80
CA SER A 93 0.48 -1.45 -29.80
C SER A 93 0.08 -2.68 -28.99
N ASN A 94 0.19 -3.89 -29.61
CA ASN A 94 0.05 -5.14 -28.86
C ASN A 94 1.42 -5.62 -28.38
N MET A 95 1.80 -5.27 -27.17
CA MET A 95 3.09 -5.65 -26.59
C MET A 95 3.12 -5.39 -25.06
N ASN A 96 4.19 -5.85 -24.44
CA ASN A 96 4.45 -5.54 -23.04
C ASN A 96 4.84 -4.05 -22.88
N PHE A 97 4.09 -3.31 -22.09
CA PHE A 97 4.40 -1.88 -21.84
C PHE A 97 5.81 -1.68 -21.25
N LEU A 98 6.32 -2.62 -20.47
CA LEU A 98 7.66 -2.47 -19.92
C LEU A 98 8.77 -2.49 -21.00
N GLU A 99 8.46 -2.99 -22.20
CA GLU A 99 9.34 -3.00 -23.37
C GLU A 99 8.98 -1.89 -24.39
N TYR A 100 7.82 -1.24 -24.20
CA TYR A 100 7.37 -0.17 -25.08
C TYR A 100 8.30 1.05 -24.99
N SER A 101 8.56 1.67 -26.15
CA SER A 101 9.37 2.89 -26.26
C SER A 101 8.72 3.80 -27.31
N ALA A 102 8.45 5.02 -26.92
CA ALA A 102 7.90 6.07 -27.76
C ALA A 102 8.25 7.44 -27.15
N ASP A 103 8.04 8.50 -27.91
CA ASP A 103 8.22 9.86 -27.42
C ASP A 103 7.29 10.15 -26.22
N PRO A 104 7.72 10.99 -25.28
CA PRO A 104 6.91 11.37 -24.14
C PRO A 104 5.63 12.12 -24.57
N VAL A 105 4.56 11.96 -23.79
CA VAL A 105 3.25 12.54 -24.01
C VAL A 105 2.86 13.57 -22.93
N ASP A 106 1.81 14.34 -23.17
CA ASP A 106 1.32 15.37 -22.23
C ASP A 106 0.46 14.80 -21.10
N LEU A 107 -0.26 13.70 -21.37
CA LEU A 107 -1.10 13.01 -20.39
C LEU A 107 -0.86 11.50 -20.45
N ILE A 108 -0.70 10.88 -19.29
CA ILE A 108 -0.81 9.44 -19.14
C ILE A 108 -1.97 9.16 -18.21
N VAL A 109 -2.92 8.33 -18.64
CA VAL A 109 -4.10 7.97 -17.83
C VAL A 109 -4.40 6.50 -17.96
N GLY A 110 -4.84 5.85 -16.87
CA GLY A 110 -5.20 4.43 -16.89
C GLY A 110 -5.24 3.78 -15.51
N ASN A 111 -5.40 2.46 -15.55
CA ASN A 111 -5.39 1.57 -14.42
C ASN A 111 -4.40 0.43 -14.69
N PRO A 112 -3.11 0.59 -14.34
CA PRO A 112 -2.10 -0.44 -14.61
C PRO A 112 -2.40 -1.75 -13.88
N PRO A 113 -1.91 -2.92 -14.35
CA PRO A 113 -2.17 -4.21 -13.73
C PRO A 113 -1.57 -4.33 -12.31
N TYR A 114 -2.21 -5.14 -11.43
CA TYR A 114 -1.80 -5.32 -10.03
C TYR A 114 -1.47 -6.78 -9.73
N PHE A 115 -0.22 -7.18 -9.90
CA PHE A 115 0.27 -8.49 -9.48
C PHE A 115 1.72 -8.42 -8.99
N SER A 116 2.11 -9.42 -8.21
CA SER A 116 3.47 -9.49 -7.67
C SER A 116 4.48 -9.84 -8.74
N VAL A 117 5.60 -9.13 -8.77
CA VAL A 117 6.71 -9.38 -9.68
C VAL A 117 7.97 -9.80 -8.93
N LYS A 118 8.81 -10.63 -9.60
CA LYS A 118 10.12 -11.05 -9.06
C LYS A 118 11.19 -10.00 -9.36
N ASP A 119 11.04 -9.28 -10.47
CA ASP A 119 11.99 -8.24 -10.88
C ASP A 119 12.00 -7.09 -9.87
N LYS A 120 13.21 -6.68 -9.55
CA LYS A 120 13.48 -5.61 -8.59
C LYS A 120 14.15 -4.46 -9.30
N ASN A 121 13.44 -3.36 -9.44
CA ASN A 121 14.07 -2.10 -9.82
C ASN A 121 14.34 -1.29 -8.55
N PRO A 122 15.59 -1.22 -8.06
CA PRO A 122 15.93 -0.56 -6.78
C PRO A 122 15.63 0.94 -6.79
N ASN A 123 15.47 1.56 -7.96
CA ASN A 123 15.09 2.96 -8.08
C ASN A 123 13.63 3.24 -7.71
N CYS A 124 12.76 2.23 -7.72
CA CYS A 124 11.35 2.41 -7.41
C CYS A 124 10.79 1.42 -6.39
N MET A 125 11.46 0.27 -6.13
CA MET A 125 10.97 -0.69 -5.14
C MET A 125 12.09 -1.48 -4.48
N THR A 126 11.79 -2.02 -3.28
CA THR A 126 12.65 -2.93 -2.53
C THR A 126 11.85 -4.17 -2.12
N GLY A 127 12.48 -5.33 -2.04
CA GLY A 127 11.82 -6.56 -1.59
C GLY A 127 10.78 -7.11 -2.56
N LYS A 128 9.58 -7.42 -2.06
CA LYS A 128 8.47 -7.96 -2.85
C LYS A 128 7.81 -6.84 -3.65
N GLY A 129 7.98 -6.87 -4.97
CA GLY A 129 7.47 -5.86 -5.88
C GLY A 129 6.03 -6.10 -6.36
N ASN A 130 5.46 -5.08 -6.98
CA ASN A 130 4.22 -5.17 -7.73
C ASN A 130 4.38 -4.41 -9.05
N ILE A 131 3.79 -4.93 -10.12
CA ILE A 131 4.01 -4.44 -11.48
C ILE A 131 3.56 -2.99 -11.67
N TYR A 132 2.50 -2.54 -10.99
CA TYR A 132 2.04 -1.14 -11.13
C TYR A 132 3.09 -0.11 -10.72
N ILE A 133 4.02 -0.47 -9.85
CA ILE A 133 5.15 0.40 -9.47
C ILE A 133 6.13 0.57 -10.63
N LEU A 134 6.39 -0.50 -11.39
CA LEU A 134 7.23 -0.44 -12.60
C LEU A 134 6.57 0.43 -13.67
N PHE A 135 5.25 0.24 -13.89
CA PHE A 135 4.47 1.09 -14.80
C PHE A 135 4.54 2.55 -14.39
N LEU A 136 4.22 2.86 -13.14
CA LEU A 136 4.25 4.23 -12.62
C LEU A 136 5.63 4.87 -12.78
N TYR A 137 6.69 4.14 -12.41
CA TYR A 137 8.05 4.66 -12.50
C TYR A 137 8.49 4.86 -13.97
N LYS A 138 8.21 3.90 -14.87
CA LYS A 138 8.51 4.01 -16.30
C LYS A 138 7.75 5.18 -16.94
N CYS A 139 6.46 5.32 -16.66
CA CYS A 139 5.67 6.46 -17.13
C CYS A 139 6.30 7.80 -16.73
N LEU A 140 6.66 7.96 -15.45
CA LEU A 140 7.22 9.21 -14.93
C LEU A 140 8.63 9.53 -15.46
N THR A 141 9.41 8.50 -15.79
CA THR A 141 10.82 8.68 -16.15
C THR A 141 11.10 8.68 -17.66
N GLN A 142 10.20 8.07 -18.45
CA GLN A 142 10.45 7.82 -19.87
C GLN A 142 9.36 8.37 -20.80
N HIS A 143 8.10 8.41 -20.35
CA HIS A 143 6.96 8.65 -21.23
C HIS A 143 6.15 9.90 -20.91
N LEU A 144 6.51 10.68 -19.89
CA LEU A 144 5.77 11.89 -19.52
C LEU A 144 6.60 13.15 -19.78
N ASN A 145 6.07 14.04 -20.61
CA ASN A 145 6.66 15.34 -20.90
C ASN A 145 6.92 16.17 -19.63
N PRO A 146 7.92 17.07 -19.63
CA PRO A 146 8.02 18.11 -18.60
C PRO A 146 6.71 18.90 -18.51
N ASN A 147 6.19 19.06 -17.29
CA ASN A 147 4.85 19.61 -17.00
C ASN A 147 3.67 18.73 -17.44
N GLY A 148 3.88 17.59 -18.08
CA GLY A 148 2.83 16.61 -18.38
C GLY A 148 2.17 16.07 -17.10
N VAL A 149 1.01 15.47 -17.24
CA VAL A 149 0.18 14.97 -16.14
C VAL A 149 0.04 13.45 -16.22
N LEU A 150 0.12 12.77 -15.07
CA LEU A 150 -0.22 11.36 -14.95
C LEU A 150 -1.43 11.23 -14.03
N ALA A 151 -2.43 10.48 -14.45
CA ALA A 151 -3.65 10.19 -13.71
C ALA A 151 -3.87 8.67 -13.65
N PHE A 152 -3.52 8.04 -12.56
CA PHE A 152 -3.65 6.59 -12.39
C PHE A 152 -4.63 6.23 -11.27
N VAL A 153 -5.38 5.15 -11.51
CA VAL A 153 -6.04 4.39 -10.45
C VAL A 153 -5.04 3.37 -9.93
N LEU A 154 -4.77 3.38 -8.62
CA LEU A 154 -3.71 2.57 -8.00
C LEU A 154 -4.16 1.98 -6.66
N PRO A 155 -3.56 0.85 -6.21
CA PRO A 155 -3.77 0.34 -4.86
C PRO A 155 -3.30 1.32 -3.78
N THR A 156 -4.06 1.44 -2.68
CA THR A 156 -3.71 2.28 -1.53
C THR A 156 -2.43 1.83 -0.81
N SER A 157 -1.91 0.64 -1.12
CA SER A 157 -0.61 0.19 -0.63
C SER A 157 0.56 1.12 -1.02
N LEU A 158 0.40 1.94 -2.06
CA LEU A 158 1.37 2.97 -2.40
C LEU A 158 1.52 4.03 -1.29
N TYR A 159 0.50 4.27 -0.46
CA TYR A 159 0.56 5.29 0.60
C TYR A 159 1.74 5.11 1.54
N ASN A 160 1.95 3.88 2.01
CA ASN A 160 2.89 3.65 3.11
C ASN A 160 3.70 2.35 3.03
N SER A 161 3.47 1.45 2.06
CA SER A 161 4.25 0.21 1.97
C SER A 161 5.75 0.50 1.92
N SER A 162 6.52 -0.12 2.80
CA SER A 162 7.99 0.02 2.85
C SER A 162 8.67 -0.43 1.57
N TYR A 163 8.07 -1.37 0.82
CA TYR A 163 8.61 -1.86 -0.45
C TYR A 163 8.62 -0.79 -1.54
N TYR A 164 7.73 0.21 -1.47
CA TYR A 164 7.55 1.25 -2.49
C TYR A 164 8.10 2.62 -2.05
N GLU A 165 8.85 2.65 -0.96
CA GLU A 165 9.47 3.88 -0.45
C GLU A 165 10.35 4.58 -1.49
N PRO A 166 11.20 3.89 -2.29
CA PRO A 166 11.97 4.55 -3.33
C PRO A 166 11.10 5.26 -4.38
N CYS A 167 9.99 4.63 -4.83
CA CYS A 167 9.04 5.25 -5.76
C CYS A 167 8.39 6.50 -5.15
N ARG A 168 7.90 6.42 -3.90
CA ARG A 168 7.31 7.57 -3.20
C ARG A 168 8.32 8.70 -3.02
N ARG A 169 9.59 8.38 -2.74
CA ARG A 169 10.67 9.37 -2.63
C ARG A 169 10.91 10.07 -3.97
N TYR A 170 10.93 9.30 -5.07
CA TYR A 170 11.00 9.86 -6.42
C TYR A 170 9.84 10.83 -6.67
N ILE A 171 8.60 10.40 -6.43
CA ILE A 171 7.40 11.24 -6.56
C ILE A 171 7.53 12.52 -5.73
N ALA A 172 7.89 12.40 -4.46
CA ALA A 172 8.04 13.55 -3.55
C ALA A 172 9.10 14.56 -4.00
N GLN A 173 10.15 14.10 -4.69
CA GLN A 173 11.27 14.95 -5.11
C GLN A 173 11.10 15.52 -6.53
N LYS A 174 10.53 14.75 -7.44
CA LYS A 174 10.55 15.03 -8.88
C LYS A 174 9.21 15.50 -9.43
N THR A 175 8.11 15.30 -8.70
CA THR A 175 6.78 15.63 -9.19
C THR A 175 6.02 16.57 -8.23
N THR A 176 4.90 17.08 -8.70
CA THR A 176 3.87 17.75 -7.89
C THR A 176 2.65 16.84 -7.83
N ILE A 177 2.23 16.45 -6.64
CA ILE A 177 0.96 15.75 -6.46
C ILE A 177 -0.16 16.79 -6.54
N LEU A 178 -1.02 16.66 -7.55
CA LEU A 178 -2.17 17.53 -7.78
C LEU A 178 -3.39 17.06 -7.00
N ALA A 179 -3.62 15.74 -6.94
CA ALA A 179 -4.68 15.12 -6.15
C ALA A 179 -4.30 13.71 -5.71
N VAL A 180 -4.81 13.33 -4.55
CA VAL A 180 -4.89 11.95 -4.04
C VAL A 180 -6.29 11.78 -3.47
N GLU A 181 -7.06 10.81 -3.97
CA GLU A 181 -8.43 10.56 -3.50
C GLU A 181 -8.66 9.06 -3.36
N ASP A 182 -9.16 8.61 -2.20
CA ASP A 182 -9.61 7.23 -2.02
C ASP A 182 -10.84 6.96 -2.89
N LEU A 183 -10.88 5.79 -3.51
CA LEU A 183 -12.01 5.34 -4.29
C LEU A 183 -12.85 4.34 -3.48
N ASP A 184 -14.11 4.65 -3.27
CA ASP A 184 -15.11 3.74 -2.72
C ASP A 184 -15.93 3.13 -3.86
N VAL A 185 -15.29 2.24 -4.62
CA VAL A 185 -15.89 1.57 -5.78
C VAL A 185 -15.81 0.05 -5.63
N LYS A 186 -16.79 -0.65 -6.19
CA LYS A 186 -16.79 -2.11 -6.25
C LYS A 186 -16.18 -2.57 -7.59
N TYR A 187 -15.14 -3.38 -7.50
CA TYR A 187 -14.62 -4.14 -8.63
C TYR A 187 -15.27 -5.53 -8.69
N TYR A 188 -15.23 -6.18 -9.85
CA TYR A 188 -15.85 -7.51 -10.02
C TYR A 188 -15.32 -8.56 -9.01
N ASP A 189 -14.01 -8.65 -8.85
CA ASP A 189 -13.37 -9.80 -8.19
C ASP A 189 -12.40 -9.44 -7.08
N THR A 190 -12.35 -8.19 -6.66
CA THR A 190 -11.38 -7.77 -5.65
C THR A 190 -11.97 -6.83 -4.63
N THR A 191 -11.56 -7.01 -3.38
CA THR A 191 -11.78 -6.08 -2.28
C THR A 191 -10.61 -5.11 -2.11
N GLN A 192 -9.70 -5.04 -3.10
CA GLN A 192 -8.53 -4.17 -3.08
C GLN A 192 -8.99 -2.72 -3.02
N LYS A 193 -8.60 -2.02 -1.96
CA LYS A 193 -8.81 -0.57 -1.87
C LYS A 193 -7.91 0.13 -2.89
N THR A 194 -8.50 1.05 -3.62
CA THR A 194 -7.82 1.84 -4.64
C THR A 194 -7.95 3.33 -4.39
N MET A 195 -7.12 4.10 -5.06
CA MET A 195 -7.10 5.54 -5.02
C MET A 195 -6.85 6.11 -6.41
N ILE A 196 -7.21 7.36 -6.65
CA ILE A 196 -6.73 8.16 -7.78
C ILE A 196 -5.47 8.90 -7.35
N LEU A 197 -4.41 8.78 -8.14
CA LEU A 197 -3.19 9.56 -8.00
C LEU A 197 -3.03 10.46 -9.23
N LEU A 198 -3.09 11.77 -9.03
CA LEU A 198 -2.87 12.77 -10.08
C LEU A 198 -1.54 13.49 -9.82
N LEU A 199 -0.59 13.32 -10.75
CA LEU A 199 0.75 13.89 -10.67
C LEU A 199 1.03 14.83 -11.84
N LYS A 200 1.79 15.89 -11.59
CA LYS A 200 2.41 16.73 -12.64
C LYS A 200 3.92 16.48 -12.65
N ASN A 201 4.49 16.24 -13.83
CA ASN A 201 5.94 16.02 -14.02
C ASN A 201 6.73 17.33 -13.87
N ARG A 202 6.71 17.85 -12.65
CA ARG A 202 7.42 19.07 -12.25
C ARG A 202 7.58 19.07 -10.73
N PRO A 203 8.77 19.30 -10.18
CA PRO A 203 8.97 19.39 -8.75
C PRO A 203 8.22 20.60 -8.16
N SER A 204 7.76 20.47 -6.91
CA SER A 204 7.12 21.54 -6.16
C SER A 204 7.72 21.66 -4.76
N VAL A 205 7.80 22.89 -4.27
CA VAL A 205 8.16 23.18 -2.87
C VAL A 205 6.98 22.81 -1.94
N ARG A 206 5.73 23.06 -2.40
CA ARG A 206 4.53 22.71 -1.64
C ARG A 206 4.19 21.23 -1.84
N LYS A 207 4.05 20.49 -0.75
CA LYS A 207 3.81 19.04 -0.75
C LYS A 207 2.59 18.68 0.10
N PRO A 208 1.37 19.07 -0.33
CA PRO A 208 0.16 18.96 0.50
C PRO A 208 -0.33 17.52 0.73
N TYR A 209 0.25 16.54 0.04
CA TYR A 209 -0.09 15.12 0.15
C TYR A 209 1.07 14.26 0.64
N ILE A 210 2.20 14.89 1.01
CA ILE A 210 3.38 14.18 1.52
C ILE A 210 3.49 14.39 3.03
N PHE A 211 3.21 13.33 3.77
CA PHE A 211 3.39 13.30 5.22
C PHE A 211 4.79 12.80 5.55
N LYS A 212 5.46 13.48 6.52
CA LYS A 212 6.88 13.25 6.84
C LYS A 212 7.74 13.36 5.56
N GLN A 213 8.56 12.34 5.24
CA GLN A 213 9.51 12.44 4.12
C GLN A 213 8.94 11.94 2.80
N SER A 214 8.09 10.90 2.80
CA SER A 214 7.65 10.25 1.58
C SER A 214 6.28 9.57 1.64
N TYR A 215 5.60 9.53 2.78
CA TYR A 215 4.27 8.90 2.84
C TYR A 215 3.26 9.73 2.06
N ILE A 216 2.56 9.08 1.13
CA ILE A 216 1.50 9.72 0.36
C ILE A 216 0.18 9.53 1.12
N THR A 217 -0.64 10.58 1.22
CA THR A 217 -1.93 10.50 1.92
C THR A 217 -2.86 11.63 1.50
N PRO A 218 -4.16 11.38 1.34
CA PRO A 218 -5.15 12.44 1.20
C PRO A 218 -5.38 13.21 2.51
N TYR A 219 -5.01 12.62 3.66
CA TYR A 219 -5.27 13.11 5.02
C TYR A 219 -4.09 13.88 5.64
N TYR A 220 -3.30 14.56 4.81
CA TYR A 220 -2.08 15.25 5.25
C TYR A 220 -2.33 16.25 6.37
N LYS A 221 -3.41 17.05 6.30
CA LYS A 221 -3.73 18.09 7.29
C LYS A 221 -4.07 17.45 8.64
N GLU A 222 -4.90 16.43 8.62
CA GLU A 222 -5.35 15.65 9.77
C GLU A 222 -4.18 14.97 10.47
N LEU A 223 -3.34 14.27 9.70
CA LEU A 223 -2.14 13.63 10.25
C LEU A 223 -1.15 14.63 10.83
N LYS A 224 -0.96 15.77 10.17
CA LYS A 224 -0.09 16.84 10.67
C LYS A 224 -0.59 17.41 12.00
N GLU A 225 -1.88 17.63 12.13
CA GLU A 225 -2.46 18.15 13.38
C GLU A 225 -2.37 17.12 14.51
N LEU A 226 -2.72 15.85 14.24
CA LEU A 226 -2.59 14.76 15.20
C LEU A 226 -1.16 14.57 15.72
N THR A 227 -0.15 14.81 14.88
CA THR A 227 1.26 14.58 15.27
C THR A 227 1.99 15.81 15.81
N LYS A 228 1.35 16.97 15.83
CA LYS A 228 2.01 18.27 16.13
C LYS A 228 2.68 18.33 17.51
N LYS A 229 2.08 17.71 18.53
CA LYS A 229 2.58 17.69 19.92
C LYS A 229 2.92 16.29 20.41
N SER A 230 2.94 15.29 19.53
CA SER A 230 3.25 13.91 19.89
C SER A 230 4.75 13.65 19.81
N LYS A 231 5.18 12.57 20.44
CA LYS A 231 6.50 11.94 20.29
C LYS A 231 6.33 10.62 19.55
N THR A 232 7.44 10.03 19.09
CA THR A 232 7.45 8.66 18.56
C THR A 232 7.98 7.69 19.62
N LEU A 233 7.81 6.40 19.42
CA LEU A 233 8.42 5.40 20.29
C LEU A 233 9.95 5.55 20.33
N GLN A 234 10.56 5.86 19.19
CA GLN A 234 12.00 6.13 19.09
C GLN A 234 12.41 7.34 19.96
N ASP A 235 11.64 8.44 19.92
CA ASP A 235 11.91 9.65 20.73
C ASP A 235 11.81 9.37 22.23
N LEU A 236 11.01 8.36 22.61
CA LEU A 236 10.77 7.97 24.01
C LEU A 236 11.73 6.85 24.47
N GLY A 237 12.71 6.44 23.68
CA GLY A 237 13.70 5.43 24.05
C GLY A 237 13.19 4.00 23.95
N TYR A 238 12.30 3.70 23.01
CA TYR A 238 11.88 2.33 22.68
C TYR A 238 12.45 1.91 21.34
N LYS A 239 12.68 0.61 21.20
CA LYS A 239 12.98 -0.07 19.94
C LYS A 239 11.95 -1.15 19.66
N ILE A 240 11.87 -1.55 18.41
CA ILE A 240 10.95 -2.60 17.97
C ILE A 240 11.72 -3.70 17.28
N LYS A 241 11.40 -4.94 17.62
CA LYS A 241 11.82 -6.12 16.86
C LYS A 241 10.61 -6.92 16.41
N THR A 242 10.74 -7.63 15.29
CA THR A 242 9.74 -8.63 14.89
C THR A 242 10.01 -9.91 15.67
N GLY A 243 8.97 -10.63 16.07
CA GLY A 243 9.10 -11.91 16.74
C GLY A 243 9.94 -12.90 15.94
N GLU A 244 10.74 -13.69 16.64
CA GLU A 244 11.79 -14.52 16.06
C GLU A 244 11.29 -15.88 15.58
N VAL A 245 10.16 -16.38 16.14
CA VAL A 245 9.66 -17.72 15.85
C VAL A 245 8.81 -17.74 14.58
N VAL A 246 9.33 -18.41 13.55
CA VAL A 246 8.56 -18.78 12.36
C VAL A 246 8.06 -20.21 12.58
N TRP A 247 6.85 -20.35 13.12
CA TRP A 247 6.35 -21.62 13.65
C TRP A 247 6.37 -22.78 12.63
N ASN A 248 6.07 -22.51 11.36
CA ASN A 248 6.06 -23.53 10.30
C ASN A 248 7.46 -24.05 9.92
N GLN A 249 8.52 -23.28 10.24
CA GLN A 249 9.92 -23.66 10.06
C GLN A 249 10.52 -24.31 11.30
N ASN A 250 9.82 -24.30 12.44
CA ASN A 250 10.28 -24.83 13.73
C ASN A 250 9.27 -25.80 14.33
N LYS A 251 8.51 -26.51 13.52
CA LYS A 251 7.46 -27.44 13.97
C LYS A 251 8.00 -28.55 14.86
N ASP A 252 9.20 -29.01 14.58
CA ASP A 252 9.94 -30.03 15.31
C ASP A 252 10.35 -29.58 16.72
N LYS A 253 10.53 -28.30 16.94
CA LYS A 253 10.88 -27.68 18.21
C LYS A 253 9.68 -27.27 19.06
N LEU A 254 8.48 -27.21 18.47
CA LEU A 254 7.26 -26.86 19.20
C LEU A 254 6.89 -27.94 20.19
N ALA A 255 6.62 -27.57 21.45
CA ALA A 255 6.41 -28.47 22.56
C ALA A 255 5.21 -28.07 23.45
N ASN A 256 4.82 -28.94 24.36
CA ASN A 256 3.79 -28.66 25.36
C ASN A 256 4.35 -27.97 26.61
N GLU A 257 5.68 -27.93 26.73
CA GLU A 257 6.44 -27.29 27.83
C GLU A 257 7.74 -26.72 27.26
N GLY A 258 8.40 -25.80 27.97
CA GLY A 258 9.62 -25.13 27.55
C GLY A 258 9.47 -23.60 27.57
N ASP A 259 10.16 -22.93 26.66
CA ASP A 259 10.08 -21.48 26.55
C ASP A 259 8.74 -21.05 25.89
N LEU A 260 8.09 -20.04 26.47
CA LEU A 260 6.79 -19.56 26.03
C LEU A 260 6.91 -18.91 24.62
N VAL A 261 6.02 -19.29 23.70
CA VAL A 261 5.83 -18.63 22.41
C VAL A 261 4.50 -17.89 22.40
N ILE A 262 4.52 -16.59 22.16
CA ILE A 262 3.30 -15.79 22.04
C ILE A 262 2.97 -15.58 20.57
N TYR A 263 1.73 -15.94 20.18
CA TYR A 263 1.17 -15.81 18.84
C TYR A 263 0.19 -14.64 18.76
N THR A 264 -0.10 -14.16 17.56
CA THR A 264 -1.14 -13.13 17.37
C THR A 264 -2.51 -13.51 17.89
N THR A 265 -2.85 -14.81 17.89
CA THR A 265 -4.10 -15.32 18.45
C THR A 265 -4.14 -15.23 19.98
N ASN A 266 -2.99 -15.10 20.64
CA ASN A 266 -2.93 -14.86 22.08
C ASN A 266 -3.22 -13.39 22.47
N LEU A 267 -3.21 -12.46 21.49
CA LEU A 267 -3.57 -11.06 21.68
C LEU A 267 -5.07 -10.88 21.39
N ALA A 268 -5.88 -11.04 22.39
CA ALA A 268 -7.35 -10.96 22.26
C ALA A 268 -7.90 -9.78 23.07
N ASN A 269 -8.54 -8.81 22.38
CA ASN A 269 -9.12 -7.61 23.01
C ASN A 269 -8.14 -6.85 23.93
N ASN A 270 -6.89 -6.73 23.49
CA ASN A 270 -5.78 -6.12 24.22
C ASN A 270 -5.39 -6.86 25.53
N GLU A 271 -5.78 -8.13 25.67
CA GLU A 271 -5.39 -9.02 26.77
C GLU A 271 -4.58 -10.20 26.25
N LEU A 272 -3.67 -10.72 27.10
CA LEU A 272 -2.88 -11.92 26.81
C LEU A 272 -3.68 -13.16 27.21
N VAL A 273 -4.16 -13.93 26.22
CA VAL A 273 -4.91 -15.18 26.44
C VAL A 273 -4.06 -16.36 25.92
N LEU A 274 -3.37 -17.03 26.83
CA LEU A 274 -2.59 -18.23 26.49
C LEU A 274 -3.53 -19.41 26.19
N GLY A 275 -3.03 -20.36 25.37
CA GLY A 275 -3.82 -21.54 24.95
C GLY A 275 -4.80 -21.27 23.78
N ASN A 276 -5.03 -20.02 23.38
CA ASN A 276 -5.82 -19.69 22.20
C ASN A 276 -4.99 -19.89 20.93
N LEU A 277 -4.88 -21.14 20.49
CA LEU A 277 -4.05 -21.54 19.36
C LEU A 277 -4.89 -22.14 18.22
N LYS A 278 -4.44 -21.91 16.99
CA LYS A 278 -4.95 -22.64 15.82
C LYS A 278 -4.38 -24.05 15.81
N GLU A 279 -5.05 -24.97 15.11
CA GLU A 279 -4.59 -26.34 14.90
C GLU A 279 -3.11 -26.41 14.52
N ASN A 280 -2.39 -27.41 15.04
CA ASN A 280 -0.96 -27.68 14.80
C ASN A 280 0.04 -26.66 15.39
N LYS A 281 -0.39 -25.70 16.21
CA LYS A 281 0.51 -24.84 16.99
C LYS A 281 0.58 -25.34 18.45
N LYS A 282 1.73 -25.13 19.07
CA LYS A 282 1.93 -25.37 20.50
C LYS A 282 2.42 -24.09 21.16
N GLN A 283 2.10 -23.93 22.46
CA GLN A 283 2.36 -22.69 23.18
C GLN A 283 3.84 -22.53 23.58
N TYR A 284 4.63 -23.59 23.51
CA TYR A 284 6.02 -23.59 23.95
C TYR A 284 6.95 -24.09 22.85
N ILE A 285 8.25 -23.79 23.01
CA ILE A 285 9.31 -24.20 22.10
C ILE A 285 10.51 -24.70 22.96
N GLN A 286 11.24 -25.71 22.48
CA GLN A 286 12.44 -26.24 23.09
C GLN A 286 13.62 -26.16 22.14
N GLY A 287 14.83 -25.89 22.68
CA GLY A 287 16.05 -25.83 21.88
C GLY A 287 16.06 -24.74 20.80
N PHE A 288 15.39 -23.61 21.07
CA PHE A 288 15.39 -22.46 20.16
C PHE A 288 16.56 -21.53 20.54
N GLU A 289 17.57 -21.47 19.69
CA GLU A 289 18.84 -20.78 19.96
C GLU A 289 18.78 -19.27 19.59
N ARG A 290 17.88 -18.54 20.22
CA ARG A 290 17.79 -17.08 20.10
C ARG A 290 17.67 -16.45 21.49
N PRO A 291 18.10 -15.21 21.69
CA PRO A 291 17.89 -14.52 22.97
C PRO A 291 16.40 -14.41 23.27
N ILE A 292 15.98 -14.93 24.43
CA ILE A 292 14.61 -14.79 24.90
C ILE A 292 14.30 -13.34 25.25
N THR A 293 13.07 -12.90 24.97
CA THR A 293 12.62 -11.57 25.35
C THR A 293 12.17 -11.57 26.80
N LYS A 294 12.65 -10.60 27.58
CA LYS A 294 12.23 -10.38 28.97
C LYS A 294 11.43 -9.07 29.05
N GLY A 295 10.27 -9.13 29.73
CA GLY A 295 9.46 -7.94 29.97
C GLY A 295 10.17 -6.89 30.86
N PRO A 296 9.63 -5.65 30.93
CA PRO A 296 8.39 -5.25 30.29
C PRO A 296 8.53 -5.00 28.79
N ALA A 297 7.52 -5.40 28.03
CA ALA A 297 7.42 -5.18 26.60
C ALA A 297 5.95 -5.03 26.16
N ILE A 298 5.70 -4.29 25.08
CA ILE A 298 4.37 -4.23 24.46
C ILE A 298 4.41 -5.04 23.17
N LEU A 299 3.49 -5.99 23.06
CA LEU A 299 3.29 -6.82 21.89
C LEU A 299 2.24 -6.18 21.00
N VAL A 300 2.48 -6.05 19.70
CA VAL A 300 1.55 -5.51 18.73
C VAL A 300 1.37 -6.48 17.58
N SER A 301 0.12 -6.82 17.25
CA SER A 301 -0.18 -7.69 16.11
C SER A 301 0.18 -6.99 14.79
N ARG A 302 0.80 -7.76 13.87
CA ARG A 302 1.10 -7.30 12.51
C ARG A 302 -0.06 -7.57 11.59
N GLY A 303 -1.22 -7.19 11.80
CA GLY A 303 -2.45 -7.42 11.04
C GLY A 303 -2.31 -8.02 9.63
N TYR A 304 -3.35 -8.71 9.19
CA TYR A 304 -3.46 -9.24 7.84
C TYR A 304 -4.81 -8.86 7.23
N GLY A 305 -4.81 -8.51 5.94
CA GLY A 305 -6.04 -8.31 5.15
C GLY A 305 -6.71 -6.95 5.36
N ASN A 306 -7.95 -6.85 4.87
CA ASN A 306 -8.68 -5.59 4.73
C ASN A 306 -9.25 -5.00 6.03
N SER A 307 -9.12 -5.69 7.18
CA SER A 307 -9.58 -5.23 8.49
C SER A 307 -8.44 -5.22 9.49
N TYR A 308 -7.57 -4.23 9.39
CA TYR A 308 -6.53 -4.05 10.39
C TYR A 308 -7.16 -3.63 11.73
N ARG A 309 -6.89 -4.42 12.78
CA ARG A 309 -7.13 -4.04 14.17
C ARG A 309 -5.79 -3.82 14.85
N PHE A 310 -5.63 -2.67 15.48
CA PHE A 310 -4.46 -2.37 16.29
C PHE A 310 -4.58 -3.05 17.65
N ASN A 311 -4.26 -4.35 17.70
CA ASN A 311 -4.25 -5.13 18.93
C ASN A 311 -2.87 -5.08 19.56
N TYR A 312 -2.82 -4.80 20.85
CA TYR A 312 -1.58 -4.73 21.63
C TYR A 312 -1.78 -5.32 23.03
N VAL A 313 -0.71 -5.76 23.65
CA VAL A 313 -0.71 -6.31 25.02
C VAL A 313 0.58 -5.90 25.72
N LEU A 314 0.48 -5.37 26.94
CA LEU A 314 1.62 -5.17 27.82
C LEU A 314 1.95 -6.47 28.55
N VAL A 315 3.21 -6.87 28.48
CA VAL A 315 3.76 -8.04 29.18
C VAL A 315 4.85 -7.55 30.15
N GLU A 316 4.64 -7.66 31.44
CA GLU A 316 5.55 -7.06 32.43
C GLU A 316 6.63 -8.03 32.93
N ASN A 317 6.27 -9.22 33.37
CA ASN A 317 7.15 -10.14 34.10
C ASN A 317 7.22 -11.53 33.44
N LEU A 318 7.21 -11.59 32.09
CA LEU A 318 7.31 -12.85 31.36
C LEU A 318 8.59 -12.89 30.53
N GLU A 319 9.13 -14.10 30.40
CA GLU A 319 10.13 -14.45 29.41
C GLU A 319 9.44 -15.19 28.27
N PHE A 320 9.64 -14.76 27.02
CA PHE A 320 8.92 -15.31 25.88
C PHE A 320 9.66 -15.09 24.57
N TYR A 321 9.28 -15.87 23.56
CA TYR A 321 9.53 -15.60 22.15
C TYR A 321 8.25 -15.08 21.47
N GLY A 322 8.37 -14.04 20.68
CA GLY A 322 7.29 -13.61 19.79
C GLY A 322 7.26 -14.44 18.51
N GLU A 323 6.08 -14.80 18.01
CA GLU A 323 5.91 -15.35 16.67
C GLU A 323 6.09 -14.22 15.64
N ASN A 324 6.55 -14.54 14.43
CA ASN A 324 6.95 -13.57 13.40
C ASN A 324 5.83 -12.62 12.91
N HIS A 325 4.58 -12.83 13.31
CA HIS A 325 3.46 -11.92 13.08
C HIS A 325 3.19 -10.97 14.26
N ILE A 326 4.08 -10.88 15.22
CA ILE A 326 4.07 -9.93 16.33
C ILE A 326 5.26 -8.98 16.19
N ASN A 327 5.04 -7.71 16.42
CA ASN A 327 6.06 -6.73 16.72
C ASN A 327 6.18 -6.58 18.24
N VAL A 328 7.40 -6.59 18.74
CA VAL A 328 7.71 -6.44 20.16
C VAL A 328 8.36 -5.08 20.38
N ILE A 329 7.69 -4.21 21.11
CA ILE A 329 8.19 -2.90 21.55
C ILE A 329 8.85 -3.10 22.90
N TYR A 330 10.12 -2.72 23.04
CA TYR A 330 10.86 -2.86 24.27
C TYR A 330 11.65 -1.60 24.62
N PRO A 331 11.75 -1.24 25.91
CA PRO A 331 12.51 -0.06 26.35
C PRO A 331 14.01 -0.31 26.21
N VAL A 332 14.76 0.72 25.80
CA VAL A 332 16.23 0.68 25.75
C VAL A 332 16.88 1.61 26.78
N THR A 333 16.07 2.33 27.55
CA THR A 333 16.49 3.18 28.65
C THR A 333 15.68 2.87 29.90
N GLU A 334 16.22 3.13 31.08
CA GLU A 334 15.48 2.94 32.33
C GLU A 334 14.27 3.87 32.46
N ASP A 335 14.37 5.12 31.97
CA ASP A 335 13.25 6.06 31.91
C ASP A 335 12.10 5.51 31.02
N ALA A 336 12.41 4.95 29.85
CA ALA A 336 11.42 4.32 29.00
C ALA A 336 10.76 3.11 29.70
N LYS A 337 11.53 2.30 30.43
CA LYS A 337 11.01 1.15 31.19
C LYS A 337 9.99 1.58 32.23
N GLN A 338 10.27 2.66 33.00
CA GLN A 338 9.35 3.21 34.00
C GLN A 338 8.09 3.83 33.39
N LYS A 339 8.18 4.32 32.15
CA LYS A 339 7.09 5.02 31.46
C LYS A 339 6.28 4.15 30.49
N ILE A 340 6.49 2.83 30.49
CA ILE A 340 5.85 1.94 29.48
C ILE A 340 4.32 1.99 29.53
N HIS A 341 3.72 2.20 30.71
CA HIS A 341 2.27 2.36 30.85
C HIS A 341 1.73 3.64 30.17
N GLN A 342 2.54 4.69 30.03
CA GLN A 342 2.14 5.90 29.28
C GLN A 342 2.00 5.59 27.79
N VAL A 343 2.81 4.69 27.25
CA VAL A 343 2.68 4.22 25.86
C VAL A 343 1.37 3.45 25.68
N VAL A 344 1.05 2.55 26.61
CA VAL A 344 -0.23 1.81 26.59
C VAL A 344 -1.41 2.78 26.66
N LYS A 345 -1.37 3.73 27.56
CA LYS A 345 -2.42 4.78 27.65
C LYS A 345 -2.56 5.58 26.35
N SER A 346 -1.44 5.87 25.66
CA SER A 346 -1.48 6.51 24.34
C SER A 346 -2.12 5.61 23.28
N PHE A 347 -1.96 4.30 23.36
CA PHE A 347 -2.60 3.37 22.42
C PHE A 347 -4.12 3.30 22.63
N GLU A 348 -4.61 3.58 23.84
CA GLU A 348 -6.04 3.69 24.20
C GLU A 348 -6.64 5.04 23.78
N ASP A 349 -5.81 6.04 23.50
CA ASP A 349 -6.28 7.37 23.12
C ASP A 349 -7.00 7.34 21.75
N PRO A 350 -8.20 7.91 21.63
CA PRO A 350 -8.93 7.97 20.36
C PRO A 350 -8.16 8.62 19.20
N ARG A 351 -7.17 9.46 19.51
CA ARG A 351 -6.28 10.07 18.51
C ARG A 351 -5.42 9.02 17.82
N THR A 352 -5.03 7.95 18.49
CA THR A 352 -4.26 6.83 17.92
C THR A 352 -5.09 6.08 16.89
N GLU A 353 -6.35 5.76 17.18
CA GLU A 353 -7.24 5.12 16.21
C GLU A 353 -7.45 5.99 14.97
N LYS A 354 -7.70 7.29 15.14
CA LYS A 354 -7.81 8.24 14.02
C LYS A 354 -6.54 8.32 13.20
N PHE A 355 -5.38 8.32 13.84
CA PHE A 355 -4.10 8.31 13.13
C PHE A 355 -3.97 7.06 12.26
N ILE A 356 -4.26 5.88 12.80
CA ILE A 356 -4.22 4.61 12.07
C ILE A 356 -5.18 4.63 10.88
N GLN A 357 -6.39 5.11 11.08
CA GLN A 357 -7.40 5.25 10.03
C GLN A 357 -6.93 6.10 8.84
N TYR A 358 -6.26 7.23 9.11
CA TYR A 358 -5.79 8.17 8.09
C TYR A 358 -4.45 7.77 7.46
N PHE A 359 -3.64 7.00 8.19
CA PHE A 359 -2.28 6.68 7.77
C PHE A 359 -2.16 5.34 7.07
N VAL A 360 -2.89 4.31 7.52
CA VAL A 360 -2.67 2.93 7.07
C VAL A 360 -3.43 2.63 5.78
N GLY A 361 -2.71 2.65 4.64
CA GLY A 361 -3.26 2.29 3.34
C GLY A 361 -3.16 0.79 2.99
N ASN A 362 -2.24 0.06 3.59
CA ASN A 362 -1.94 -1.34 3.24
C ASN A 362 -2.38 -2.38 4.29
N GLY A 363 -3.24 -2.00 5.22
CA GLY A 363 -3.85 -2.90 6.21
C GLY A 363 -2.99 -3.26 7.41
N ALA A 364 -1.79 -2.66 7.61
CA ALA A 364 -0.97 -2.86 8.81
C ALA A 364 0.09 -1.76 8.98
N LEU A 365 0.51 -1.51 10.22
CA LEU A 365 1.70 -0.72 10.53
C LEU A 365 2.95 -1.62 10.45
N SER A 366 3.93 -1.19 9.68
CA SER A 366 5.25 -1.82 9.68
C SER A 366 6.01 -1.53 10.98
N LYS A 367 7.07 -2.31 11.24
CA LYS A 367 7.97 -2.08 12.36
C LYS A 367 8.51 -0.63 12.39
N THR A 368 8.96 -0.13 11.24
CA THR A 368 9.50 1.24 11.12
C THR A 368 8.44 2.29 11.39
N GLU A 369 7.21 2.09 10.88
CA GLU A 369 6.11 3.02 11.11
C GLU A 369 5.67 3.07 12.57
N LEU A 370 5.63 1.92 13.25
CA LEU A 370 5.41 1.87 14.69
C LEU A 370 6.47 2.67 15.45
N GLU A 371 7.76 2.50 15.10
CA GLU A 371 8.88 3.07 15.82
C GLU A 371 9.00 4.59 15.59
N THR A 372 8.84 5.04 14.32
CA THR A 372 9.24 6.39 13.91
C THR A 372 8.09 7.28 13.43
N VAL A 373 6.87 6.73 13.29
CA VAL A 373 5.74 7.46 12.69
C VAL A 373 4.52 7.52 13.59
N LEU A 374 4.14 6.42 14.25
CA LEU A 374 2.99 6.37 15.15
C LEU A 374 3.15 7.42 16.27
N PRO A 375 2.17 8.34 16.44
CA PRO A 375 2.23 9.33 17.50
C PRO A 375 1.97 8.69 18.86
N ILE A 376 2.78 9.09 19.86
CA ILE A 376 2.60 8.75 21.26
C ILE A 376 2.24 10.04 21.99
N PHE A 377 1.04 10.06 22.57
CA PHE A 377 0.48 11.18 23.32
C PHE A 377 0.88 11.04 24.78
N VAL A 378 1.76 11.90 25.24
CA VAL A 378 2.32 11.92 26.61
C VAL A 378 1.89 13.18 27.37
N ASP A 379 0.65 13.61 27.13
CA ASP A 379 0.06 14.80 27.76
C ASP A 379 -0.16 14.61 29.25
#